data_e034a0aaf5203dee054558c4578b0fa5
#
_entry.id   e034a0aaf5203dee054558c4578b0fa5
#
_cell.length_a   1.000
_cell.length_b   1.000
_cell.length_c   1.000
_cell.angle_alpha   90.00
_cell.angle_beta   90.00
_cell.angle_gamma   90.00
#
_symmetry.space_group_name_H-M   'P 1'
#
loop_
_entity.id
_entity.type
_entity.pdbx_description
1 polymer ?
#
loop_
_entity_poly.entity_id
_entity_poly.type
_entity_poly.pdbx_seq_one_letter_code
_entity_poly.pdbx_strand_id
1 'polypeptide(L)'
;MEYLALNNGVRMPLVGFGTWTLRGETGKRCILDALETGYRLLDTAQMYENEDIVGAAVRESGLARHEIFLTTKLFEPSASYENAKHDIEKSLSALGTDYIDLLLIHEPYDTSLEMYRALCEAYRAGTVRAVGISNFNEREYRAFCRSCGIIPAVNQVEAHVYYPREPLRRALVENGTVMQAWSPFTEGKRRIFEEPVLREI
;
A
#
# COMPACT_ATOMS: atom_id res chain seq x y z
N MET A 1 -7.08 -16.19 7.38
CA MET A 1 -6.61 -14.80 7.15
C MET A 1 -7.47 -13.85 7.99
N GLU A 2 -6.85 -13.00 8.79
CA GLU A 2 -7.53 -11.95 9.53
C GLU A 2 -7.61 -10.66 8.72
N TYR A 3 -8.66 -9.87 8.96
CA TYR A 3 -8.93 -8.63 8.24
C TYR A 3 -9.26 -7.51 9.23
N LEU A 4 -8.91 -6.29 8.85
CA LEU A 4 -9.41 -5.07 9.49
C LEU A 4 -10.32 -4.31 8.52
N ALA A 5 -11.22 -3.49 9.05
CA ALA A 5 -12.03 -2.57 8.26
C ALA A 5 -11.33 -1.21 8.17
N LEU A 6 -11.15 -0.72 6.95
CA LEU A 6 -10.71 0.64 6.69
C LEU A 6 -11.84 1.64 7.01
N ASN A 7 -11.52 2.94 7.11
CA ASN A 7 -12.48 3.99 7.43
C ASN A 7 -13.66 4.13 6.43
N ASN A 8 -13.54 3.53 5.26
CA ASN A 8 -14.58 3.46 4.23
C ASN A 8 -15.30 2.10 4.17
N GLY A 9 -15.02 1.20 5.13
CA GLY A 9 -15.63 -0.13 5.22
C GLY A 9 -14.98 -1.22 4.37
N VAL A 10 -13.98 -0.91 3.55
CA VAL A 10 -13.23 -1.91 2.79
C VAL A 10 -12.44 -2.80 3.76
N ARG A 11 -12.55 -4.11 3.58
CA ARG A 11 -11.81 -5.09 4.40
C ARG A 11 -10.42 -5.33 3.81
N MET A 12 -9.38 -5.03 4.58
CA MET A 12 -7.98 -5.21 4.22
C MET A 12 -7.37 -6.36 5.03
N PRO A 13 -6.64 -7.31 4.41
CA PRO A 13 -5.90 -8.34 5.17
C PRO A 13 -4.87 -7.69 6.11
N LEU A 14 -4.73 -8.23 7.33
CA LEU A 14 -3.77 -7.74 8.33
C LEU A 14 -2.32 -7.98 7.93
N VAL A 15 -2.07 -9.04 7.17
CA VAL A 15 -0.71 -9.42 6.71
C VAL A 15 -0.68 -9.37 5.19
N GLY A 16 0.33 -8.68 4.66
CA GLY A 16 0.57 -8.55 3.23
C GLY A 16 1.97 -8.98 2.82
N PHE A 17 2.13 -9.27 1.53
CA PHE A 17 3.39 -9.61 0.91
C PHE A 17 3.89 -8.43 0.06
N GLY A 18 5.04 -7.86 0.46
CA GLY A 18 5.69 -6.78 -0.28
C GLY A 18 6.51 -7.30 -1.44
N THR A 19 6.44 -6.61 -2.58
CA THR A 19 7.09 -7.04 -3.82
C THR A 19 8.33 -6.21 -4.19
N TRP A 20 8.79 -5.34 -3.30
CA TRP A 20 10.02 -4.57 -3.52
C TRP A 20 11.18 -5.48 -3.91
N THR A 21 11.95 -5.12 -4.94
CA THR A 21 13.07 -5.86 -5.52
C THR A 21 12.72 -7.17 -6.27
N LEU A 22 11.48 -7.64 -6.24
CA LEU A 22 11.09 -8.82 -7.01
C LEU A 22 11.04 -8.49 -8.51
N ARG A 23 11.76 -9.26 -9.32
CA ARG A 23 11.91 -9.04 -10.78
C ARG A 23 11.87 -10.37 -11.54
N GLY A 24 11.41 -10.30 -12.78
CA GLY A 24 11.42 -11.42 -13.74
C GLY A 24 10.72 -12.68 -13.22
N GLU A 25 11.05 -13.83 -13.78
CA GLU A 25 10.41 -15.10 -13.44
C GLU A 25 10.61 -15.51 -11.97
N THR A 26 11.78 -15.20 -11.39
CA THR A 26 12.02 -15.47 -9.95
C THR A 26 11.08 -14.63 -9.06
N GLY A 27 10.91 -13.34 -9.38
CA GLY A 27 9.97 -12.49 -8.65
C GLY A 27 8.53 -12.97 -8.79
N LYS A 28 8.11 -13.34 -10.00
CA LYS A 28 6.78 -13.92 -10.23
C LYS A 28 6.58 -15.20 -9.41
N ARG A 29 7.56 -16.10 -9.39
CA ARG A 29 7.49 -17.34 -8.60
C ARG A 29 7.34 -17.05 -7.11
N CYS A 30 8.10 -16.10 -6.54
CA CYS A 30 7.96 -15.71 -5.14
C CYS A 30 6.53 -15.20 -4.82
N ILE A 31 5.90 -14.45 -5.73
CA ILE A 31 4.54 -13.96 -5.54
C ILE A 31 3.54 -15.12 -5.59
N LEU A 32 3.70 -16.07 -6.51
CA LEU A 32 2.87 -17.28 -6.59
C LEU A 32 2.99 -18.12 -5.32
N ASP A 33 4.21 -18.35 -4.83
CA ASP A 33 4.45 -19.09 -3.58
C ASP A 33 3.81 -18.37 -2.37
N ALA A 34 3.85 -17.04 -2.33
CA ALA A 34 3.16 -16.26 -1.30
C ALA A 34 1.64 -16.47 -1.36
N LEU A 35 1.03 -16.43 -2.55
CA LEU A 35 -0.41 -16.67 -2.73
C LEU A 35 -0.78 -18.11 -2.35
N GLU A 36 0.04 -19.09 -2.72
CA GLU A 36 -0.14 -20.52 -2.39
C GLU A 36 -0.06 -20.74 -0.88
N THR A 37 0.85 -20.06 -0.17
CA THR A 37 0.95 -20.12 1.30
C THR A 37 -0.15 -19.37 2.05
N GLY A 38 -1.03 -18.68 1.33
CA GLY A 38 -2.23 -18.06 1.89
C GLY A 38 -2.20 -16.53 2.02
N TYR A 39 -1.15 -15.83 1.54
CA TYR A 39 -1.22 -14.37 1.44
C TYR A 39 -2.36 -13.95 0.50
N ARG A 40 -3.04 -12.85 0.83
CA ARG A 40 -4.13 -12.28 0.03
C ARG A 40 -3.98 -10.78 -0.18
N LEU A 41 -2.98 -10.14 0.40
CA LEU A 41 -2.59 -8.77 0.13
C LEU A 41 -1.22 -8.77 -0.54
N LEU A 42 -1.13 -8.20 -1.73
CA LEU A 42 0.10 -7.93 -2.45
C LEU A 42 0.34 -6.43 -2.49
N ASP A 43 1.51 -6.00 -2.06
CA ASP A 43 1.91 -4.59 -2.02
C ASP A 43 3.03 -4.33 -3.03
N THR A 44 2.72 -3.53 -4.05
CA THR A 44 3.66 -3.08 -5.07
C THR A 44 3.69 -1.56 -5.16
N ALA A 45 4.38 -1.01 -6.15
CA ALA A 45 4.40 0.40 -6.51
C ALA A 45 4.92 0.56 -7.95
N GLN A 46 4.55 1.65 -8.62
CA GLN A 46 5.12 2.00 -9.93
C GLN A 46 6.65 2.08 -9.89
N MET A 47 7.21 2.70 -8.83
CA MET A 47 8.66 2.80 -8.62
C MET A 47 9.37 1.43 -8.54
N TYR A 48 8.63 0.36 -8.26
CA TYR A 48 9.21 -0.99 -8.20
C TYR A 48 9.40 -1.61 -9.58
N GLU A 49 8.79 -1.05 -10.63
CA GLU A 49 8.88 -1.53 -12.01
C GLU A 49 8.55 -3.02 -12.15
N ASN A 50 7.51 -3.48 -11.43
CA ASN A 50 7.11 -4.88 -11.39
C ASN A 50 5.60 -5.11 -11.31
N GLU A 51 4.79 -4.08 -11.57
CA GLU A 51 3.32 -4.22 -11.54
C GLU A 51 2.82 -5.26 -12.56
N ASP A 52 3.47 -5.37 -13.72
CA ASP A 52 3.19 -6.36 -14.75
C ASP A 52 3.43 -7.79 -14.27
N ILE A 53 4.52 -8.01 -13.52
CA ILE A 53 4.88 -9.29 -12.89
C ILE A 53 3.86 -9.64 -11.81
N VAL A 54 3.46 -8.67 -10.98
CA VAL A 54 2.42 -8.86 -9.96
C VAL A 54 1.11 -9.25 -10.63
N GLY A 55 0.68 -8.51 -11.67
CA GLY A 55 -0.53 -8.80 -12.42
C GLY A 55 -0.49 -10.18 -13.09
N ALA A 56 0.66 -10.57 -13.67
CA ALA A 56 0.84 -11.90 -14.24
C ALA A 56 0.70 -13.01 -13.19
N ALA A 57 1.33 -12.85 -12.01
CA ALA A 57 1.23 -13.80 -10.91
C ALA A 57 -0.21 -13.94 -10.39
N VAL A 58 -0.94 -12.83 -10.26
CA VAL A 58 -2.36 -12.84 -9.86
C VAL A 58 -3.20 -13.67 -10.84
N ARG A 59 -3.05 -13.45 -12.15
CA ARG A 59 -3.78 -14.22 -13.16
C ARG A 59 -3.41 -15.71 -13.17
N GLU A 60 -2.13 -16.02 -12.96
CA GLU A 60 -1.60 -17.39 -12.99
C GLU A 60 -1.94 -18.17 -11.71
N SER A 61 -2.22 -17.49 -10.59
CA SER A 61 -2.52 -18.11 -9.29
C SER A 61 -3.79 -18.95 -9.27
N GLY A 62 -4.71 -18.76 -10.22
CA GLY A 62 -6.02 -19.41 -10.23
C GLY A 62 -7.01 -18.85 -9.20
N LEU A 63 -6.62 -17.89 -8.37
CA LEU A 63 -7.51 -17.22 -7.42
C LEU A 63 -8.39 -16.19 -8.13
N ALA A 64 -9.62 -16.04 -7.67
CA ALA A 64 -10.48 -14.99 -8.22
C ALA A 64 -9.96 -13.61 -7.81
N ARG A 65 -10.04 -12.61 -8.70
CA ARG A 65 -9.51 -11.26 -8.46
C ARG A 65 -9.97 -10.64 -7.12
N HIS A 66 -11.22 -10.87 -6.75
CA HIS A 66 -11.80 -10.34 -5.51
C HIS A 66 -11.30 -11.00 -4.22
N GLU A 67 -10.59 -12.13 -4.32
CA GLU A 67 -9.93 -12.77 -3.19
C GLU A 67 -8.57 -12.15 -2.87
N ILE A 68 -8.04 -11.34 -3.80
CA ILE A 68 -6.71 -10.71 -3.68
C ILE A 68 -6.90 -9.20 -3.48
N PHE A 69 -6.21 -8.67 -2.47
CA PHE A 69 -6.15 -7.25 -2.18
C PHE A 69 -4.86 -6.69 -2.80
N LEU A 70 -4.98 -5.87 -3.83
CA LEU A 70 -3.84 -5.24 -4.52
C LEU A 70 -3.62 -3.82 -4.03
N THR A 71 -2.42 -3.55 -3.54
CA THR A 71 -1.95 -2.20 -3.23
C THR A 71 -0.88 -1.80 -4.24
N THR A 72 -1.00 -0.60 -4.80
CA THR A 72 0.09 0.06 -5.54
C THR A 72 0.21 1.53 -5.16
N LYS A 73 1.26 2.22 -5.65
CA LYS A 73 1.60 3.57 -5.24
C LYS A 73 2.06 4.39 -6.44
N LEU A 74 1.56 5.63 -6.51
CA LEU A 74 2.07 6.66 -7.43
C LEU A 74 3.29 7.35 -6.82
N PHE A 75 4.29 7.71 -7.62
CA PHE A 75 5.52 8.34 -7.17
C PHE A 75 5.83 9.63 -7.96
N GLU A 76 7.02 10.20 -7.79
CA GLU A 76 7.38 11.54 -8.27
C GLU A 76 7.04 11.87 -9.73
N PRO A 77 7.20 10.98 -10.74
CA PRO A 77 6.76 11.26 -12.11
C PRO A 77 5.27 11.58 -12.25
N SER A 78 4.44 11.11 -11.33
CA SER A 78 3.01 11.39 -11.25
C SER A 78 2.67 12.71 -10.54
N ALA A 79 3.66 13.58 -10.28
CA ALA A 79 3.55 14.76 -9.42
C ALA A 79 2.75 15.93 -10.04
N SER A 80 1.56 15.61 -10.58
CA SER A 80 0.51 16.56 -10.97
C SER A 80 -0.83 15.82 -11.03
N TYR A 81 -1.93 16.54 -11.09
CA TYR A 81 -3.25 15.92 -11.25
C TYR A 81 -3.37 15.12 -12.55
N GLU A 82 -2.94 15.68 -13.68
CA GLU A 82 -3.06 15.02 -14.99
C GLU A 82 -2.14 13.80 -15.11
N ASN A 83 -0.90 13.93 -14.65
CA ASN A 83 0.02 12.78 -14.64
C ASN A 83 -0.50 11.66 -13.72
N ALA A 84 -1.01 12.00 -12.54
CA ALA A 84 -1.57 11.01 -11.62
C ALA A 84 -2.76 10.26 -12.26
N LYS A 85 -3.66 10.95 -12.98
CA LYS A 85 -4.74 10.28 -13.73
C LYS A 85 -4.20 9.30 -14.77
N HIS A 86 -3.26 9.76 -15.59
CA HIS A 86 -2.64 8.91 -16.60
C HIS A 86 -1.95 7.69 -15.99
N ASP A 87 -1.23 7.87 -14.89
CA ASP A 87 -0.47 6.81 -14.25
C ASP A 87 -1.35 5.84 -13.45
N ILE A 88 -2.56 6.24 -13.03
CA ILE A 88 -3.57 5.31 -12.51
C ILE A 88 -3.97 4.32 -13.61
N GLU A 89 -4.25 4.79 -14.82
CA GLU A 89 -4.59 3.93 -15.96
C GLU A 89 -3.43 3.02 -16.35
N LYS A 90 -2.19 3.52 -16.28
CA LYS A 90 -0.98 2.70 -16.47
C LYS A 90 -0.88 1.57 -15.45
N SER A 91 -1.11 1.84 -14.17
CA SER A 91 -1.09 0.82 -13.13
C SER A 91 -2.18 -0.22 -13.34
N LEU A 92 -3.41 0.18 -13.67
CA LEU A 92 -4.50 -0.75 -14.00
C LEU A 92 -4.11 -1.65 -15.17
N SER A 93 -3.55 -1.08 -16.24
CA SER A 93 -3.09 -1.81 -17.41
C SER A 93 -1.95 -2.78 -17.09
N ALA A 94 -0.93 -2.34 -16.35
CA ALA A 94 0.22 -3.17 -15.96
C ALA A 94 -0.22 -4.33 -15.06
N LEU A 95 -1.05 -4.07 -14.06
CA LEU A 95 -1.62 -5.08 -13.18
C LEU A 95 -2.62 -6.00 -13.92
N GLY A 96 -3.16 -5.57 -15.06
CA GLY A 96 -4.15 -6.31 -15.83
C GLY A 96 -5.46 -6.52 -15.06
N THR A 97 -5.97 -5.47 -14.45
CA THR A 97 -7.16 -5.49 -13.58
C THR A 97 -8.03 -4.26 -13.81
N ASP A 98 -9.34 -4.39 -13.58
CA ASP A 98 -10.29 -3.29 -13.71
C ASP A 98 -10.36 -2.39 -12.48
N TYR A 99 -9.76 -2.81 -11.36
CA TYR A 99 -9.73 -2.02 -10.13
C TYR A 99 -8.50 -2.31 -9.27
N ILE A 100 -8.13 -1.31 -8.46
CA ILE A 100 -7.09 -1.38 -7.41
C ILE A 100 -7.79 -1.34 -6.05
N ASP A 101 -7.40 -2.20 -5.11
CA ASP A 101 -8.00 -2.23 -3.77
C ASP A 101 -7.53 -1.06 -2.91
N LEU A 102 -6.24 -0.70 -2.98
CA LEU A 102 -5.67 0.43 -2.26
C LEU A 102 -4.62 1.14 -3.14
N LEU A 103 -4.84 2.43 -3.38
CA LEU A 103 -3.89 3.27 -4.09
C LEU A 103 -3.31 4.33 -3.17
N LEU A 104 -1.98 4.42 -3.12
CA LEU A 104 -1.26 5.34 -2.25
C LEU A 104 -0.48 6.39 -3.05
N ILE A 105 -0.27 7.56 -2.45
CA ILE A 105 0.85 8.43 -2.79
C ILE A 105 2.07 7.90 -2.04
N HIS A 106 3.19 7.64 -2.76
CA HIS A 106 4.34 6.91 -2.25
C HIS A 106 5.14 7.69 -1.20
N GLU A 107 5.28 9.00 -1.39
CA GLU A 107 6.04 9.91 -0.52
C GLU A 107 5.30 11.24 -0.36
N PRO A 108 5.60 12.04 0.67
CA PRO A 108 5.08 13.40 0.80
C PRO A 108 5.76 14.35 -0.20
N TYR A 109 5.11 14.55 -1.35
CA TYR A 109 5.53 15.52 -2.37
C TYR A 109 4.83 16.88 -2.16
N ASP A 110 5.41 17.95 -2.65
CA ASP A 110 4.78 19.29 -2.62
C ASP A 110 3.42 19.30 -3.35
N THR A 111 3.26 18.45 -4.37
CA THR A 111 2.06 18.29 -5.19
C THR A 111 1.12 17.18 -4.68
N SER A 112 1.34 16.61 -3.51
CA SER A 112 0.55 15.48 -2.98
C SER A 112 -0.96 15.74 -3.00
N LEU A 113 -1.42 16.97 -2.75
CA LEU A 113 -2.85 17.31 -2.79
C LEU A 113 -3.42 17.25 -4.21
N GLU A 114 -2.64 17.62 -5.23
CA GLU A 114 -3.06 17.52 -6.62
C GLU A 114 -3.14 16.05 -7.06
N MET A 115 -2.11 15.27 -6.76
CA MET A 115 -2.11 13.83 -7.00
C MET A 115 -3.30 13.17 -6.31
N TYR A 116 -3.51 13.48 -5.02
CA TYR A 116 -4.58 12.87 -4.23
C TYR A 116 -5.98 13.20 -4.75
N ARG A 117 -6.16 14.34 -5.38
CA ARG A 117 -7.42 14.70 -6.06
C ARG A 117 -7.73 13.71 -7.18
N ALA A 118 -6.72 13.27 -7.95
CA ALA A 118 -6.88 12.23 -8.96
C ALA A 118 -7.23 10.86 -8.34
N LEU A 119 -6.57 10.49 -7.24
CA LEU A 119 -6.90 9.27 -6.50
C LEU A 119 -8.36 9.31 -6.00
N CYS A 120 -8.80 10.45 -5.45
CA CYS A 120 -10.17 10.62 -4.98
C CYS A 120 -11.21 10.55 -6.11
N GLU A 121 -10.86 10.99 -7.31
CA GLU A 121 -11.72 10.85 -8.50
C GLU A 121 -11.84 9.38 -8.92
N ALA A 122 -10.73 8.66 -9.02
CA ALA A 122 -10.71 7.24 -9.30
C ALA A 122 -11.49 6.42 -8.24
N TYR A 123 -11.39 6.81 -6.96
CA TYR A 123 -12.19 6.24 -5.88
C TYR A 123 -13.70 6.44 -6.09
N ARG A 124 -14.12 7.65 -6.46
CA ARG A 124 -15.55 7.93 -6.75
C ARG A 124 -16.04 7.22 -8.02
N ALA A 125 -15.17 7.01 -8.97
CA ALA A 125 -15.46 6.24 -10.20
C ALA A 125 -15.51 4.72 -9.95
N GLY A 126 -15.01 4.23 -8.80
CA GLY A 126 -15.01 2.82 -8.44
C GLY A 126 -13.82 2.02 -8.98
N THR A 127 -12.90 2.65 -9.70
CA THR A 127 -11.66 2.01 -10.19
C THR A 127 -10.60 1.86 -9.09
N VAL A 128 -10.75 2.58 -7.97
CA VAL A 128 -9.95 2.43 -6.77
C VAL A 128 -10.88 2.27 -5.57
N ARG A 129 -10.70 1.22 -4.76
CA ARG A 129 -11.60 0.90 -3.64
C ARG A 129 -11.25 1.63 -2.36
N ALA A 130 -9.97 1.99 -2.15
CA ALA A 130 -9.51 2.80 -1.03
C ALA A 130 -8.31 3.65 -1.45
N VAL A 131 -8.21 4.85 -0.89
CA VAL A 131 -7.11 5.78 -1.16
C VAL A 131 -6.34 6.07 0.12
N GLY A 132 -5.03 6.26 -0.01
CA GLY A 132 -4.17 6.52 1.12
C GLY A 132 -2.88 7.23 0.72
N ILE A 133 -1.97 7.25 1.67
CA ILE A 133 -0.67 7.92 1.57
C ILE A 133 0.41 7.02 2.15
N SER A 134 1.66 7.34 1.88
CA SER A 134 2.80 6.62 2.42
C SER A 134 3.91 7.60 2.85
N ASN A 135 4.61 7.27 3.92
CA ASN A 135 5.75 8.00 4.48
C ASN A 135 5.45 9.39 5.05
N PHE A 136 4.19 9.77 5.20
CA PHE A 136 3.84 11.03 5.87
C PHE A 136 4.10 10.92 7.37
N ASN A 137 4.90 11.82 7.92
CA ASN A 137 5.06 11.98 9.36
C ASN A 137 3.81 12.63 10.00
N GLU A 138 3.76 12.73 11.34
CA GLU A 138 2.59 13.29 12.03
C GLU A 138 2.22 14.71 11.56
N ARG A 139 3.22 15.59 11.40
CA ARG A 139 3.00 16.99 10.98
C ARG A 139 2.45 17.06 9.55
N GLU A 140 3.04 16.31 8.65
CA GLU A 140 2.61 16.22 7.24
C GLU A 140 1.21 15.63 7.14
N TYR A 141 0.95 14.52 7.84
CA TYR A 141 -0.36 13.89 7.89
C TYR A 141 -1.45 14.84 8.38
N ARG A 142 -1.23 15.51 9.52
CA ARG A 142 -2.20 16.49 10.05
C ARG A 142 -2.42 17.67 9.11
N ALA A 143 -1.36 18.14 8.43
CA ALA A 143 -1.48 19.20 7.44
C ALA A 143 -2.27 18.73 6.21
N PHE A 144 -1.99 17.53 5.72
CA PHE A 144 -2.65 16.92 4.57
C PHE A 144 -4.16 16.71 4.82
N CYS A 145 -4.54 16.17 5.98
CA CYS A 145 -5.94 15.91 6.34
C CYS A 145 -6.81 17.15 6.40
N ARG A 146 -6.23 18.35 6.61
CA ARG A 146 -7.00 19.61 6.56
C ARG A 146 -7.51 19.99 5.17
N SER A 147 -6.92 19.41 4.11
CA SER A 147 -7.16 19.82 2.72
C SER A 147 -7.42 18.69 1.74
N CYS A 148 -7.26 17.43 2.15
CA CYS A 148 -7.29 16.27 1.23
C CYS A 148 -8.71 15.90 0.73
N GLY A 149 -9.76 16.43 1.32
CA GLY A 149 -11.17 16.16 0.96
C GLY A 149 -11.68 14.79 1.40
N ILE A 150 -10.97 13.70 1.13
CA ILE A 150 -11.25 12.35 1.65
C ILE A 150 -10.10 11.98 2.58
N ILE A 151 -10.43 11.60 3.81
CA ILE A 151 -9.42 11.15 4.79
C ILE A 151 -8.74 9.87 4.27
N PRO A 152 -7.39 9.82 4.23
CA PRO A 152 -6.68 8.62 3.83
C PRO A 152 -7.10 7.40 4.63
N ALA A 153 -7.39 6.29 3.95
CA ALA A 153 -7.73 5.05 4.62
C ALA A 153 -6.51 4.41 5.29
N VAL A 154 -5.33 4.62 4.70
CA VAL A 154 -4.05 4.08 5.15
C VAL A 154 -2.97 5.16 5.07
N ASN A 155 -2.05 5.17 6.04
CA ASN A 155 -0.72 5.75 5.91
C ASN A 155 0.30 4.63 6.11
N GLN A 156 1.00 4.26 5.02
CA GLN A 156 1.99 3.19 5.05
C GLN A 156 3.37 3.78 5.38
N VAL A 157 3.99 3.35 6.48
CA VAL A 157 5.25 3.92 6.98
C VAL A 157 6.19 2.83 7.49
N GLU A 158 7.49 3.12 7.55
CA GLU A 158 8.41 2.27 8.32
C GLU A 158 7.92 2.18 9.76
N ALA A 159 7.61 0.96 10.19
CA ALA A 159 7.24 0.72 11.58
C ALA A 159 7.61 -0.71 12.00
N HIS A 160 8.27 -0.83 13.15
CA HIS A 160 8.73 -2.09 13.73
C HIS A 160 9.00 -1.89 15.20
N VAL A 161 9.38 -2.93 15.96
CA VAL A 161 9.59 -2.87 17.42
C VAL A 161 10.62 -1.83 17.87
N TYR A 162 11.61 -1.49 17.03
CA TYR A 162 12.60 -0.45 17.33
C TYR A 162 12.15 0.95 16.85
N TYR A 163 11.06 1.03 16.09
CA TYR A 163 10.51 2.29 15.56
C TYR A 163 8.99 2.25 15.52
N PRO A 164 8.31 2.30 16.67
CA PRO A 164 6.86 2.07 16.78
C PRO A 164 5.99 3.23 16.29
N ARG A 165 6.56 4.38 15.95
CA ARG A 165 5.86 5.56 15.40
C ARG A 165 4.71 6.06 16.27
N GLU A 166 4.81 5.94 17.58
CA GLU A 166 3.71 6.16 18.52
C GLU A 166 2.99 7.52 18.40
N PRO A 167 3.67 8.67 18.19
CA PRO A 167 2.98 9.95 17.96
C PRO A 167 2.14 9.94 16.67
N LEU A 168 2.70 9.40 15.59
CA LEU A 168 1.97 9.27 14.32
C LEU A 168 0.77 8.32 14.48
N ARG A 169 0.96 7.16 15.12
CA ARG A 169 -0.11 6.17 15.33
C ARG A 169 -1.32 6.79 16.02
N ARG A 170 -1.10 7.61 17.05
CA ARG A 170 -2.18 8.35 17.73
C ARG A 170 -2.89 9.31 16.79
N ALA A 171 -2.15 10.09 16.02
CA ALA A 171 -2.73 11.03 15.06
C ALA A 171 -3.57 10.35 13.97
N LEU A 172 -3.14 9.17 13.52
CA LEU A 172 -3.88 8.38 12.53
C LEU A 172 -5.21 7.87 13.10
N VAL A 173 -5.19 7.34 14.33
CA VAL A 173 -6.39 6.83 15.02
C VAL A 173 -7.46 7.91 15.18
N GLU A 174 -7.07 9.15 15.47
CA GLU A 174 -8.00 10.30 15.60
C GLU A 174 -8.90 10.48 14.37
N ASN A 175 -8.42 10.13 13.18
CA ASN A 175 -9.14 10.24 11.91
C ASN A 175 -9.58 8.90 11.33
N GLY A 176 -9.38 7.80 12.04
CA GLY A 176 -9.70 6.46 11.53
C GLY A 176 -8.79 5.97 10.40
N THR A 177 -7.60 6.57 10.23
CA THR A 177 -6.60 6.11 9.28
C THR A 177 -5.82 4.93 9.87
N VAL A 178 -5.64 3.88 9.10
CA VAL A 178 -4.85 2.71 9.49
C VAL A 178 -3.36 2.99 9.27
N MET A 179 -2.51 2.64 10.24
CA MET A 179 -1.07 2.59 10.04
C MET A 179 -0.70 1.21 9.48
N GLN A 180 -0.16 1.17 8.27
CA GLN A 180 0.40 -0.03 7.68
C GLN A 180 1.94 0.03 7.77
N ALA A 181 2.56 -1.05 8.26
CA ALA A 181 4.01 -1.11 8.39
C ALA A 181 4.67 -1.62 7.10
N TRP A 182 5.63 -0.87 6.56
CA TRP A 182 6.63 -1.46 5.70
C TRP A 182 7.89 -1.79 6.53
N SER A 183 8.70 -2.73 6.06
CA SER A 183 9.87 -3.28 6.78
C SER A 183 9.59 -3.69 8.24
N PRO A 184 8.48 -4.39 8.56
CA PRO A 184 8.15 -4.73 9.95
C PRO A 184 9.22 -5.60 10.62
N PHE A 185 10.06 -6.28 9.82
CA PHE A 185 11.19 -7.10 10.27
C PHE A 185 12.55 -6.46 9.97
N THR A 186 12.60 -5.12 9.83
CA THR A 186 13.84 -4.34 9.62
C THR A 186 14.62 -4.75 8.36
N GLU A 187 13.95 -5.27 7.32
CA GLU A 187 14.56 -5.77 6.07
C GLU A 187 15.66 -6.83 6.31
N GLY A 188 15.59 -7.57 7.42
CA GLY A 188 16.65 -8.51 7.82
C GLY A 188 17.95 -7.86 8.31
N LYS A 189 18.01 -6.53 8.42
CA LYS A 189 19.19 -5.79 8.88
C LYS A 189 19.47 -5.97 10.37
N ARG A 190 18.46 -6.37 11.16
CA ARG A 190 18.56 -6.69 12.59
C ARG A 190 17.98 -8.06 12.85
N ARG A 191 18.54 -8.76 13.85
CA ARG A 191 18.08 -10.09 14.25
C ARG A 191 16.85 -10.00 15.16
N ILE A 192 15.76 -9.43 14.63
CA ILE A 192 14.54 -9.16 15.40
C ILE A 192 13.96 -10.42 16.06
N PHE A 193 14.07 -11.58 15.41
CA PHE A 193 13.59 -12.86 15.95
C PHE A 193 14.52 -13.45 17.03
N GLU A 194 15.70 -12.87 17.24
CA GLU A 194 16.63 -13.23 18.32
C GLU A 194 16.57 -12.23 19.48
N GLU A 195 15.73 -11.20 19.39
CA GLU A 195 15.55 -10.19 20.42
C GLU A 195 15.03 -10.84 21.71
N PRO A 196 15.77 -10.78 22.85
CA PRO A 196 15.39 -11.51 24.06
C PRO A 196 13.97 -11.22 24.53
N VAL A 197 13.56 -9.96 24.55
CA VAL A 197 12.22 -9.54 24.98
C VAL A 197 11.13 -10.15 24.10
N LEU A 198 11.35 -10.27 22.78
CA LEU A 198 10.37 -10.85 21.86
C LEU A 198 10.31 -12.39 21.95
N ARG A 199 11.36 -13.02 22.50
CA ARG A 199 11.39 -14.47 22.70
C ARG A 199 10.74 -14.90 24.02
N GLU A 200 10.48 -13.96 24.92
CA GLU A 200 9.84 -14.16 26.23
C GLU A 200 8.31 -13.99 26.15
N ILE A 201 7.79 -13.40 25.08
CA ILE A 201 6.36 -13.23 24.79
C ILE A 201 5.80 -14.45 24.03
#